data_778f5260af858ddaf877ef39b7439ad1
#
_entry.id   778f5260af858ddaf877ef39b7439ad1
#
_cell.length_a   1.000
_cell.length_b   1.000
_cell.length_c   1.000
_cell.angle_alpha   90.00
_cell.angle_beta   90.00
_cell.angle_gamma   90.00
#
_symmetry.space_group_name_H-M   'P 1'
#
loop_
_entity.id
_entity.type
_entity.pdbx_description
1 polymer ?
#
loop_
_entity_poly.entity_id
_entity_poly.type
_entity_poly.pdbx_seq_one_letter_code
_entity_poly.pdbx_strand_id
1 'polypeptide(L)'
;MDWVPWIFGLGDVRWLGWASEYPVSLVLWLLCFVGHLGIWCVVFNRVHATALPRKFRKQSEKVIVPIVVLPFCYMVVGMCLWFDTTFDSNYIVFKIYMFLAVVSSFYFVGRWVNRRFIVGLPAAVVSSERVWLDIRERVHEEVSGDFFEGAVPQLLGVVPFNEASKLTLQKVTLAFDIPEQLEGFKICQLSDLHLTGHICIEYFQEIVKEANQFEPDMVVITGDLIDEAICLSWLESTIGQLKAKYGVFYVLGNHDKRISDEAMLRGKIEACGLVAVSGAWHEVDVEGVKIVITGNELPWYRAVDQLPPPDQQPESDFAILLSHSPDQLEWARDYKLSLIHI
;
A
#
# COMPACT_ATOMS: atom_id res chain seq x y z
N MET A 1 18.66 -45.55 17.70
CA MET A 1 18.31 -44.27 17.03
C MET A 1 17.16 -43.59 17.76
N ASP A 2 17.30 -43.37 19.09
CA ASP A 2 16.15 -43.02 19.97
C ASP A 2 16.35 -41.66 20.66
N TRP A 3 17.07 -40.74 20.01
CA TRP A 3 17.39 -39.42 20.59
C TRP A 3 16.64 -38.23 19.95
N VAL A 4 15.91 -38.45 18.86
CA VAL A 4 15.22 -37.38 18.09
C VAL A 4 13.97 -36.84 18.79
N PRO A 5 13.18 -37.58 19.58
CA PRO A 5 11.99 -37.08 20.26
C PRO A 5 12.29 -36.06 21.39
N TRP A 6 13.49 -36.13 22.00
CA TRP A 6 13.82 -35.30 23.16
C TRP A 6 14.32 -33.89 22.81
N ILE A 7 14.77 -33.68 21.58
CA ILE A 7 15.32 -32.36 21.15
C ILE A 7 14.19 -31.38 20.84
N PHE A 8 13.00 -31.83 20.46
CA PHE A 8 11.87 -30.97 20.12
C PHE A 8 10.66 -31.06 21.05
N GLY A 9 10.70 -31.82 22.13
CA GLY A 9 9.60 -31.91 23.08
C GLY A 9 8.26 -32.39 22.48
N LEU A 10 8.28 -33.08 21.33
CA LEU A 10 7.08 -33.53 20.60
C LEU A 10 6.56 -34.88 21.08
N GLY A 11 6.90 -35.28 22.31
CA GLY A 11 6.62 -36.61 22.87
C GLY A 11 5.16 -36.90 23.16
N ASP A 12 4.25 -35.95 23.19
CA ASP A 12 2.80 -36.18 23.30
C ASP A 12 2.06 -35.09 22.58
N VAL A 13 1.27 -35.44 21.57
CA VAL A 13 0.40 -34.51 20.81
C VAL A 13 -0.81 -34.11 21.68
N ARG A 14 -0.55 -33.68 22.91
CA ARG A 14 -1.57 -33.27 23.90
C ARG A 14 -2.37 -32.05 23.44
N TRP A 15 -1.79 -31.21 22.59
CA TRP A 15 -2.50 -30.01 22.08
C TRP A 15 -3.69 -30.35 21.18
N LEU A 16 -3.69 -31.49 20.46
CA LEU A 16 -4.88 -31.98 19.72
C LEU A 16 -5.98 -32.46 20.64
N GLY A 17 -5.63 -33.18 21.72
CA GLY A 17 -6.59 -33.57 22.76
C GLY A 17 -7.15 -32.33 23.48
N TRP A 18 -6.27 -31.37 23.78
CA TRP A 18 -6.67 -30.12 24.42
C TRP A 18 -7.66 -29.30 23.56
N ALA A 19 -7.43 -29.14 22.27
CA ALA A 19 -8.33 -28.38 21.37
C ALA A 19 -9.75 -29.01 21.33
N SER A 20 -9.89 -30.31 21.60
CA SER A 20 -11.20 -30.96 21.73
C SER A 20 -11.82 -30.79 23.11
N GLU A 21 -11.00 -30.66 24.17
CA GLU A 21 -11.48 -30.48 25.55
C GLU A 21 -11.84 -29.02 25.86
N TYR A 22 -11.12 -28.05 25.25
CA TYR A 22 -11.29 -26.63 25.55
C TYR A 22 -11.52 -25.76 24.31
N PRO A 23 -12.56 -26.03 23.50
CA PRO A 23 -12.76 -25.30 22.23
C PRO A 23 -13.02 -23.80 22.44
N VAL A 24 -13.68 -23.41 23.53
CA VAL A 24 -13.96 -22.02 23.89
C VAL A 24 -12.67 -21.26 24.14
N SER A 25 -11.74 -21.89 24.83
CA SER A 25 -10.45 -21.30 25.16
C SER A 25 -9.61 -21.08 23.90
N LEU A 26 -9.58 -22.03 22.97
CA LEU A 26 -8.90 -21.87 21.69
C LEU A 26 -9.46 -20.70 20.89
N VAL A 27 -10.78 -20.57 20.82
CA VAL A 27 -11.44 -19.44 20.13
C VAL A 27 -11.06 -18.11 20.77
N LEU A 28 -11.07 -18.01 22.11
CA LEU A 28 -10.65 -16.79 22.80
C LEU A 28 -9.20 -16.42 22.50
N TRP A 29 -8.30 -17.39 22.45
CA TRP A 29 -6.90 -17.15 22.08
C TRP A 29 -6.76 -16.65 20.64
N LEU A 30 -7.45 -17.25 19.69
CA LEU A 30 -7.45 -16.79 18.30
C LEU A 30 -7.99 -15.36 18.19
N LEU A 31 -9.06 -15.04 18.92
CA LEU A 31 -9.59 -13.68 18.96
C LEU A 31 -8.57 -12.71 19.57
N CYS A 32 -7.87 -13.10 20.65
CA CYS A 32 -6.80 -12.27 21.20
C CYS A 32 -5.68 -12.02 20.20
N PHE A 33 -5.24 -13.01 19.44
CA PHE A 33 -4.23 -12.85 18.40
C PHE A 33 -4.68 -11.88 17.31
N VAL A 34 -5.88 -12.09 16.77
CA VAL A 34 -6.43 -11.22 15.72
C VAL A 34 -6.54 -9.77 16.21
N GLY A 35 -7.06 -9.57 17.42
CA GLY A 35 -7.20 -8.26 18.00
C GLY A 35 -5.87 -7.60 18.33
N HIS A 36 -4.91 -8.35 18.88
CA HIS A 36 -3.55 -7.88 19.13
C HIS A 36 -2.89 -7.37 17.84
N LEU A 37 -2.87 -8.20 16.81
CA LEU A 37 -2.31 -7.83 15.51
C LEU A 37 -3.03 -6.60 14.93
N GLY A 38 -4.37 -6.57 15.01
CA GLY A 38 -5.17 -5.45 14.52
C GLY A 38 -4.85 -4.12 15.23
N ILE A 39 -4.77 -4.12 16.57
CA ILE A 39 -4.41 -2.92 17.35
C ILE A 39 -3.05 -2.41 16.91
N TRP A 40 -2.05 -3.27 16.85
CA TRP A 40 -0.68 -2.85 16.55
C TRP A 40 -0.47 -2.49 15.09
N CYS A 41 -1.18 -3.12 14.15
CA CYS A 41 -1.21 -2.64 12.76
C CYS A 41 -1.75 -1.21 12.67
N VAL A 42 -2.82 -0.87 13.42
CA VAL A 42 -3.33 0.50 13.43
C VAL A 42 -2.32 1.47 14.04
N VAL A 43 -1.69 1.11 15.18
CA VAL A 43 -0.68 1.97 15.83
C VAL A 43 0.51 2.18 14.90
N PHE A 44 1.03 1.11 14.31
CA PHE A 44 2.16 1.16 13.39
C PHE A 44 1.85 2.04 12.18
N ASN A 45 0.71 1.81 11.52
CA ASN A 45 0.28 2.61 10.38
C ASN A 45 0.09 4.08 10.74
N ARG A 46 -0.47 4.39 11.92
CA ARG A 46 -0.60 5.78 12.39
C ARG A 46 0.75 6.47 12.57
N VAL A 47 1.72 5.78 13.17
CA VAL A 47 3.09 6.32 13.33
C VAL A 47 3.73 6.57 11.97
N HIS A 48 3.56 5.66 11.02
CA HIS A 48 4.11 5.79 9.67
C HIS A 48 3.40 6.84 8.82
N ALA A 49 2.12 7.08 9.06
CA ALA A 49 1.33 8.13 8.41
C ALA A 49 1.64 9.55 8.94
N THR A 50 2.52 9.68 9.96
CA THR A 50 2.89 11.00 10.48
C THR A 50 4.06 11.60 9.69
N ALA A 51 4.12 12.95 9.65
CA ALA A 51 5.23 13.70 9.05
C ALA A 51 6.50 13.72 9.93
N LEU A 52 6.62 12.80 10.90
CA LEU A 52 7.77 12.75 11.80
C LEU A 52 9.08 12.48 11.04
N PRO A 53 10.18 13.16 11.43
CA PRO A 53 11.48 12.90 10.86
C PRO A 53 11.87 11.43 10.95
N ARG A 54 12.54 10.89 9.92
CA ARG A 54 12.95 9.47 9.81
C ARG A 54 13.64 8.94 11.10
N LYS A 55 14.45 9.79 11.77
CA LYS A 55 15.14 9.43 13.00
C LYS A 55 14.16 9.08 14.14
N PHE A 56 13.12 9.89 14.32
CA PHE A 56 12.11 9.65 15.37
C PHE A 56 11.25 8.44 15.02
N ARG A 57 10.86 8.28 13.74
CA ARG A 57 10.11 7.11 13.28
C ARG A 57 10.88 5.81 13.52
N LYS A 58 12.18 5.75 13.17
CA LYS A 58 13.04 4.59 13.47
C LYS A 58 13.24 4.34 14.96
N GLN A 59 13.23 5.39 15.80
CA GLN A 59 13.28 5.20 17.25
C GLN A 59 11.96 4.65 17.80
N SER A 60 10.81 5.12 17.32
CA SER A 60 9.50 4.57 17.72
C SER A 60 9.35 3.10 17.32
N GLU A 61 9.84 2.69 16.15
CA GLU A 61 9.88 1.28 15.73
C GLU A 61 10.64 0.41 16.74
N LYS A 62 11.81 0.86 17.22
CA LYS A 62 12.60 0.13 18.22
C LYS A 62 11.87 -0.08 19.55
N VAL A 63 10.91 0.78 19.85
CA VAL A 63 10.07 0.68 21.07
C VAL A 63 8.82 -0.15 20.77
N ILE A 64 8.15 0.12 19.65
CA ILE A 64 6.90 -0.55 19.28
C ILE A 64 7.13 -2.04 19.02
N VAL A 65 8.18 -2.41 18.27
CA VAL A 65 8.43 -3.81 17.91
C VAL A 65 8.54 -4.73 19.13
N PRO A 66 9.34 -4.44 20.16
CA PRO A 66 9.35 -5.25 21.38
C PRO A 66 8.01 -5.31 22.09
N ILE A 67 7.27 -4.19 22.16
CA ILE A 67 5.94 -4.15 22.79
C ILE A 67 4.93 -5.02 22.04
N VAL A 68 5.07 -5.18 20.72
CA VAL A 68 4.26 -6.09 19.90
C VAL A 68 4.71 -7.53 20.08
N VAL A 69 6.01 -7.78 19.95
CA VAL A 69 6.57 -9.14 19.88
C VAL A 69 6.51 -9.84 21.23
N LEU A 70 6.84 -9.16 22.33
CA LEU A 70 6.89 -9.81 23.66
C LEU A 70 5.53 -10.35 24.14
N PRO A 71 4.41 -9.60 24.09
CA PRO A 71 3.10 -10.15 24.42
C PRO A 71 2.67 -11.23 23.44
N PHE A 72 3.01 -11.10 22.15
CA PHE A 72 2.74 -12.12 21.16
C PHE A 72 3.47 -13.44 21.48
N CYS A 73 4.78 -13.38 21.75
CA CYS A 73 5.54 -14.56 22.19
C CYS A 73 4.99 -15.15 23.48
N TYR A 74 4.60 -14.31 24.45
CA TYR A 74 3.98 -14.78 25.70
C TYR A 74 2.65 -15.50 25.43
N MET A 75 1.83 -14.97 24.52
CA MET A 75 0.59 -15.64 24.10
C MET A 75 0.86 -16.98 23.42
N VAL A 76 1.85 -17.07 22.51
CA VAL A 76 2.23 -18.32 21.82
C VAL A 76 2.75 -19.34 22.83
N VAL A 77 3.66 -18.94 23.71
CA VAL A 77 4.21 -19.84 24.75
C VAL A 77 3.11 -20.30 25.70
N GLY A 78 2.22 -19.40 26.12
CA GLY A 78 1.07 -19.73 26.95
C GLY A 78 0.14 -20.74 26.28
N MET A 79 -0.09 -20.60 24.97
CA MET A 79 -0.88 -21.57 24.20
C MET A 79 -0.19 -22.93 24.09
N CYS A 80 1.16 -22.96 23.95
CA CYS A 80 1.92 -24.21 23.79
C CYS A 80 2.16 -24.95 25.11
N LEU A 81 2.35 -24.24 26.22
CA LEU A 81 2.80 -24.83 27.47
C LEU A 81 1.69 -25.03 28.50
N TRP A 82 0.76 -24.11 28.69
CA TRP A 82 -0.28 -24.22 29.73
C TRP A 82 -1.37 -23.17 29.54
N PHE A 83 -2.51 -23.61 29.06
CA PHE A 83 -3.64 -22.72 28.80
C PHE A 83 -4.32 -22.20 30.08
N ASP A 84 -4.36 -23.03 31.13
CA ASP A 84 -5.05 -22.72 32.38
C ASP A 84 -4.40 -21.57 33.17
N THR A 85 -3.09 -21.44 33.11
CA THR A 85 -2.36 -20.50 33.96
C THR A 85 -2.36 -19.05 33.46
N THR A 86 -2.53 -18.83 32.16
CA THR A 86 -2.46 -17.48 31.57
C THR A 86 -3.74 -16.67 31.80
N PHE A 87 -4.90 -17.30 31.82
CA PHE A 87 -6.14 -16.65 32.21
C PHE A 87 -6.31 -16.49 33.73
N ASP A 88 -5.58 -17.31 34.49
CA ASP A 88 -5.59 -17.25 35.96
C ASP A 88 -4.52 -16.30 36.55
N SER A 89 -3.77 -15.61 35.67
CA SER A 89 -2.74 -14.67 36.10
C SER A 89 -3.37 -13.53 36.93
N ASN A 90 -2.77 -13.20 38.08
CA ASN A 90 -3.16 -12.09 38.95
C ASN A 90 -2.84 -10.72 38.36
N TYR A 91 -2.33 -10.64 37.12
CA TYR A 91 -1.98 -9.40 36.46
C TYR A 91 -3.20 -8.75 35.82
N ILE A 92 -3.85 -7.87 36.56
CA ILE A 92 -5.06 -7.16 36.11
C ILE A 92 -4.85 -6.40 34.77
N VAL A 93 -3.65 -5.83 34.57
CA VAL A 93 -3.30 -5.09 33.35
C VAL A 93 -3.31 -6.02 32.13
N PHE A 94 -2.78 -7.26 32.29
CA PHE A 94 -2.77 -8.22 31.21
C PHE A 94 -4.21 -8.68 30.86
N LYS A 95 -5.03 -8.92 31.88
CA LYS A 95 -6.46 -9.29 31.67
C LYS A 95 -7.23 -8.18 30.95
N ILE A 96 -7.01 -6.91 31.32
CA ILE A 96 -7.58 -5.75 30.62
C ILE A 96 -7.12 -5.72 29.18
N TYR A 97 -5.82 -5.91 28.93
CA TYR A 97 -5.27 -5.95 27.58
C TYR A 97 -5.88 -7.07 26.74
N MET A 98 -5.97 -8.30 27.25
CA MET A 98 -6.59 -9.43 26.56
C MET A 98 -8.07 -9.15 26.26
N PHE A 99 -8.82 -8.56 27.19
CA PHE A 99 -10.20 -8.14 26.93
C PHE A 99 -10.28 -7.12 25.79
N LEU A 100 -9.42 -6.10 25.79
CA LEU A 100 -9.36 -5.12 24.70
C LEU A 100 -8.99 -5.76 23.36
N ALA A 101 -8.09 -6.73 23.36
CA ALA A 101 -7.73 -7.47 22.16
C ALA A 101 -8.93 -8.25 21.61
N VAL A 102 -9.68 -8.96 22.47
CA VAL A 102 -10.90 -9.68 22.05
C VAL A 102 -11.94 -8.70 21.47
N VAL A 103 -12.21 -7.58 22.13
CA VAL A 103 -13.15 -6.56 21.63
C VAL A 103 -12.69 -6.01 20.29
N SER A 104 -11.40 -5.72 20.16
CA SER A 104 -10.81 -5.23 18.91
C SER A 104 -10.91 -6.24 17.77
N SER A 105 -10.80 -7.54 18.06
CA SER A 105 -10.96 -8.58 17.03
C SER A 105 -12.36 -8.57 16.42
N PHE A 106 -13.40 -8.40 17.24
CA PHE A 106 -14.78 -8.26 16.75
C PHE A 106 -14.94 -7.03 15.84
N TYR A 107 -14.30 -5.92 16.20
CA TYR A 107 -14.30 -4.73 15.36
C TYR A 107 -13.60 -4.99 14.01
N PHE A 108 -12.40 -5.56 14.01
CA PHE A 108 -11.66 -5.80 12.75
C PHE A 108 -12.31 -6.86 11.88
N VAL A 109 -12.74 -7.98 12.48
CA VAL A 109 -13.45 -9.04 11.76
C VAL A 109 -14.79 -8.53 11.24
N GLY A 110 -15.56 -7.82 12.06
CA GLY A 110 -16.83 -7.22 11.65
C GLY A 110 -16.64 -6.21 10.51
N ARG A 111 -15.61 -5.37 10.58
CA ARG A 111 -15.27 -4.44 9.50
C ARG A 111 -14.85 -5.16 8.22
N TRP A 112 -14.07 -6.25 8.32
CA TRP A 112 -13.67 -7.08 7.19
C TRP A 112 -14.87 -7.76 6.55
N VAL A 113 -15.74 -8.40 7.35
CA VAL A 113 -16.99 -9.03 6.87
C VAL A 113 -17.90 -8.00 6.19
N ASN A 114 -18.08 -6.83 6.82
CA ASN A 114 -18.90 -5.76 6.25
C ASN A 114 -18.35 -5.32 4.89
N ARG A 115 -17.05 -5.07 4.78
CA ARG A 115 -16.42 -4.67 3.50
C ARG A 115 -16.45 -5.78 2.45
N ARG A 116 -16.31 -7.04 2.86
CA ARG A 116 -16.18 -8.17 1.94
C ARG A 116 -17.53 -8.66 1.39
N PHE A 117 -18.58 -8.58 2.22
CA PHE A 117 -19.85 -9.26 1.93
C PHE A 117 -21.08 -8.32 1.94
N ILE A 118 -21.00 -7.18 2.62
CA ILE A 118 -22.15 -6.28 2.80
C ILE A 118 -21.99 -5.00 1.98
N VAL A 119 -20.83 -4.36 2.06
CA VAL A 119 -20.53 -3.18 1.25
C VAL A 119 -20.21 -3.65 -0.16
N GLY A 120 -21.14 -3.48 -1.08
CA GLY A 120 -20.94 -3.71 -2.51
C GLY A 120 -19.88 -2.77 -3.10
N LEU A 121 -19.65 -2.89 -4.39
CA LEU A 121 -18.85 -1.91 -5.13
C LEU A 121 -19.50 -0.52 -4.99
N PRO A 122 -18.72 0.56 -4.97
CA PRO A 122 -19.25 1.92 -5.03
C PRO A 122 -20.21 2.06 -6.21
N ALA A 123 -21.27 2.87 -6.04
CA ALA A 123 -22.32 3.01 -7.07
C ALA A 123 -21.77 3.43 -8.45
N ALA A 124 -20.67 4.15 -8.49
CA ALA A 124 -19.97 4.54 -9.71
C ALA A 124 -19.24 3.38 -10.40
N VAL A 125 -19.00 2.24 -9.72
CA VAL A 125 -18.25 1.10 -10.31
C VAL A 125 -19.20 0.18 -11.04
N VAL A 126 -19.11 0.14 -12.36
CA VAL A 126 -19.90 -0.74 -13.23
C VAL A 126 -19.29 -2.13 -13.29
N SER A 127 -17.96 -2.21 -13.47
CA SER A 127 -17.24 -3.48 -13.48
C SER A 127 -15.84 -3.33 -12.90
N SER A 128 -15.30 -4.44 -12.38
CA SER A 128 -13.92 -4.52 -11.92
C SER A 128 -13.37 -5.89 -12.27
N GLU A 129 -12.40 -5.92 -13.16
CA GLU A 129 -11.70 -7.10 -13.61
C GLU A 129 -10.27 -7.07 -13.07
N ARG A 130 -9.76 -8.23 -12.66
CA ARG A 130 -8.40 -8.35 -12.15
C ARG A 130 -7.67 -9.51 -12.80
N VAL A 131 -6.49 -9.22 -13.33
CA VAL A 131 -5.60 -10.20 -13.96
C VAL A 131 -4.27 -10.21 -13.21
N TRP A 132 -3.70 -11.39 -13.01
CA TRP A 132 -2.41 -11.59 -12.38
C TRP A 132 -1.41 -12.02 -13.46
N LEU A 133 -0.29 -11.31 -13.52
CA LEU A 133 0.82 -11.62 -14.42
C LEU A 133 2.04 -11.98 -13.57
N ASP A 134 2.68 -13.13 -13.83
CA ASP A 134 3.98 -13.42 -13.26
C ASP A 134 5.06 -12.81 -14.18
N ILE A 135 5.60 -11.68 -13.78
CA ILE A 135 6.60 -10.95 -14.56
C ILE A 135 7.93 -11.69 -14.57
N ARG A 136 8.22 -12.48 -13.54
CA ARG A 136 9.47 -13.24 -13.47
C ARG A 136 9.62 -14.21 -14.65
N GLU A 137 8.53 -14.88 -15.05
CA GLU A 137 8.55 -15.79 -16.20
C GLU A 137 8.85 -15.04 -17.50
N ARG A 138 8.29 -13.83 -17.68
CA ARG A 138 8.51 -13.01 -18.87
C ARG A 138 9.93 -12.43 -18.93
N VAL A 139 10.43 -11.94 -17.80
CA VAL A 139 11.77 -11.34 -17.70
C VAL A 139 12.86 -12.40 -17.85
N HIS A 140 12.63 -13.64 -17.37
CA HIS A 140 13.64 -14.72 -17.49
C HIS A 140 14.03 -15.09 -18.93
N GLU A 141 13.16 -14.82 -19.89
CA GLU A 141 13.48 -15.05 -21.31
C GLU A 141 14.38 -13.95 -21.91
N GLU A 142 14.38 -12.75 -21.31
CA GLU A 142 15.07 -11.56 -21.84
C GLU A 142 16.36 -11.20 -21.07
N VAL A 143 16.53 -11.69 -19.83
CA VAL A 143 17.59 -11.25 -18.92
C VAL A 143 18.51 -12.39 -18.49
N SER A 144 19.81 -12.15 -18.61
CA SER A 144 20.85 -13.07 -18.16
C SER A 144 21.19 -12.97 -16.66
N GLY A 145 20.43 -12.18 -15.89
CA GLY A 145 20.67 -11.87 -14.48
C GLY A 145 19.61 -12.44 -13.53
N ASP A 146 19.86 -12.27 -12.24
CA ASP A 146 18.90 -12.64 -11.20
C ASP A 146 17.76 -11.61 -11.12
N PHE A 147 16.51 -12.09 -11.00
CA PHE A 147 15.34 -11.25 -10.82
C PHE A 147 15.39 -10.43 -9.53
N PHE A 148 15.95 -11.01 -8.47
CA PHE A 148 16.18 -10.33 -7.18
C PHE A 148 17.66 -10.01 -7.01
N GLU A 149 17.98 -8.76 -6.71
CA GLU A 149 19.35 -8.32 -6.48
C GLU A 149 19.71 -8.31 -4.98
N GLY A 150 20.80 -9.00 -4.64
CA GLY A 150 21.32 -9.14 -3.28
C GLY A 150 20.86 -10.40 -2.55
N ALA A 151 21.67 -10.86 -1.59
CA ALA A 151 21.49 -12.15 -0.92
C ALA A 151 20.15 -12.26 -0.14
N VAL A 152 19.71 -11.18 0.51
CA VAL A 152 18.45 -11.18 1.29
C VAL A 152 17.22 -11.21 0.38
N PRO A 153 17.10 -10.36 -0.67
CA PRO A 153 16.01 -10.45 -1.65
C PRO A 153 15.96 -11.81 -2.35
N GLN A 154 17.10 -12.38 -2.74
CA GLN A 154 17.16 -13.72 -3.35
C GLN A 154 16.63 -14.79 -2.38
N LEU A 155 17.06 -14.77 -1.11
CA LEU A 155 16.56 -15.70 -0.09
C LEU A 155 15.05 -15.53 0.14
N LEU A 156 14.56 -14.30 0.23
CA LEU A 156 13.13 -14.03 0.38
C LEU A 156 12.34 -14.43 -0.87
N GLY A 157 12.94 -14.33 -2.05
CA GLY A 157 12.33 -14.71 -3.33
C GLY A 157 11.98 -16.20 -3.46
N VAL A 158 12.63 -17.08 -2.68
CA VAL A 158 12.33 -18.53 -2.66
C VAL A 158 11.35 -18.93 -1.55
N VAL A 159 10.93 -17.97 -0.70
CA VAL A 159 9.94 -18.26 0.35
C VAL A 159 8.59 -18.59 -0.30
N PRO A 160 7.93 -19.71 0.11
CA PRO A 160 6.61 -20.05 -0.39
C PRO A 160 5.61 -18.88 -0.23
N PHE A 161 4.75 -18.69 -1.22
CA PHE A 161 3.74 -17.62 -1.25
C PHE A 161 4.32 -16.20 -1.40
N ASN A 162 5.58 -16.04 -1.77
CA ASN A 162 6.12 -14.74 -2.16
C ASN A 162 5.48 -14.32 -3.50
N GLU A 163 4.87 -13.14 -3.52
CA GLU A 163 4.19 -12.57 -4.68
C GLU A 163 4.90 -11.35 -5.27
N ALA A 164 6.15 -11.09 -4.85
CA ALA A 164 6.91 -9.91 -5.29
C ALA A 164 7.17 -9.86 -6.82
N SER A 165 7.11 -11.01 -7.51
CA SER A 165 7.19 -11.07 -8.97
C SER A 165 5.86 -10.91 -9.69
N LYS A 166 4.74 -10.89 -8.96
CA LYS A 166 3.41 -10.85 -9.54
C LYS A 166 2.94 -9.41 -9.71
N LEU A 167 2.57 -9.05 -10.92
CA LEU A 167 1.88 -7.81 -11.24
C LEU A 167 0.37 -8.05 -11.27
N THR A 168 -0.38 -7.21 -10.57
CA THR A 168 -1.83 -7.21 -10.66
C THR A 168 -2.29 -6.08 -11.57
N LEU A 169 -2.94 -6.42 -12.66
CA LEU A 169 -3.65 -5.47 -13.51
C LEU A 169 -5.11 -5.44 -13.08
N GLN A 170 -5.59 -4.29 -12.67
CA GLN A 170 -6.99 -4.10 -12.31
C GLN A 170 -7.63 -3.10 -13.26
N LYS A 171 -8.60 -3.55 -14.06
CA LYS A 171 -9.41 -2.70 -14.91
C LYS A 171 -10.74 -2.41 -14.21
N VAL A 172 -11.01 -1.13 -13.97
CA VAL A 172 -12.24 -0.66 -13.33
C VAL A 172 -12.97 0.22 -14.31
N THR A 173 -14.23 -0.12 -14.60
CA THR A 173 -15.13 0.74 -15.39
C THR A 173 -15.98 1.55 -14.42
N LEU A 174 -15.93 2.87 -14.57
CA LEU A 174 -16.68 3.82 -13.76
C LEU A 174 -17.76 4.48 -14.63
N ALA A 175 -18.93 4.73 -14.03
CA ALA A 175 -19.98 5.54 -14.64
C ALA A 175 -20.16 6.80 -13.79
N PHE A 176 -20.00 7.94 -14.44
CA PHE A 176 -20.26 9.26 -13.90
C PHE A 176 -21.21 10.02 -14.82
N ASP A 177 -21.84 11.05 -14.29
CA ASP A 177 -22.52 12.06 -15.10
C ASP A 177 -21.47 13.04 -15.62
N ILE A 178 -20.94 12.73 -16.80
CA ILE A 178 -19.82 13.43 -17.45
C ILE A 178 -20.18 13.78 -18.90
N PRO A 179 -19.52 14.76 -19.52
CA PRO A 179 -19.66 15.05 -20.94
C PRO A 179 -19.41 13.83 -21.82
N GLU A 180 -20.20 13.68 -22.90
CA GLU A 180 -20.13 12.54 -23.84
C GLU A 180 -18.72 12.35 -24.42
N GLN A 181 -17.97 13.43 -24.61
CA GLN A 181 -16.58 13.42 -25.11
C GLN A 181 -15.61 12.65 -24.20
N LEU A 182 -15.96 12.45 -22.93
CA LEU A 182 -15.19 11.64 -21.98
C LEU A 182 -15.65 10.19 -21.90
N GLU A 183 -16.63 9.78 -22.70
CA GLU A 183 -17.04 8.37 -22.75
C GLU A 183 -15.88 7.50 -23.25
N GLY A 184 -15.54 6.48 -22.47
CA GLY A 184 -14.41 5.59 -22.78
C GLY A 184 -13.03 6.18 -22.48
N PHE A 185 -12.94 7.36 -21.86
CA PHE A 185 -11.67 7.95 -21.45
C PHE A 185 -10.90 7.03 -20.49
N LYS A 186 -9.65 6.73 -20.82
CA LYS A 186 -8.83 5.75 -20.12
C LYS A 186 -7.78 6.44 -19.26
N ILE A 187 -7.83 6.18 -17.96
CA ILE A 187 -6.78 6.61 -17.01
C ILE A 187 -6.02 5.38 -16.53
N CYS A 188 -4.70 5.36 -16.73
CA CYS A 188 -3.83 4.36 -16.13
C CYS A 188 -3.22 4.93 -14.85
N GLN A 189 -3.48 4.28 -13.72
CA GLN A 189 -2.87 4.66 -12.43
C GLN A 189 -1.74 3.70 -12.07
N LEU A 190 -0.59 4.27 -11.73
CA LEU A 190 0.54 3.60 -11.12
C LEU A 190 0.75 4.16 -9.71
N SER A 191 1.03 3.31 -8.73
CA SER A 191 1.34 3.72 -7.36
C SER A 191 2.35 2.77 -6.75
N ASP A 192 3.12 3.25 -5.78
CA ASP A 192 3.98 2.40 -4.93
C ASP A 192 4.95 1.54 -5.75
N LEU A 193 5.58 2.11 -6.78
CA LEU A 193 6.56 1.41 -7.61
C LEU A 193 7.80 1.01 -6.82
N HIS A 194 8.20 1.81 -5.82
CA HIS A 194 9.29 1.52 -4.90
C HIS A 194 10.56 1.04 -5.61
N LEU A 195 11.14 1.89 -6.46
CA LEU A 195 12.43 1.60 -7.09
C LEU A 195 13.52 1.50 -6.00
N THR A 196 13.79 0.27 -5.53
CA THR A 196 14.71 -0.03 -4.42
C THR A 196 16.06 -0.57 -4.89
N GLY A 197 16.16 -1.04 -6.14
CA GLY A 197 17.31 -1.80 -6.60
C GLY A 197 17.35 -3.26 -6.10
N HIS A 198 16.29 -3.74 -5.45
CA HIS A 198 16.20 -5.14 -5.01
C HIS A 198 15.48 -6.06 -6.00
N ILE A 199 14.74 -5.47 -6.91
CA ILE A 199 14.12 -6.12 -8.06
C ILE A 199 14.78 -5.53 -9.30
N CYS A 200 15.03 -6.34 -10.31
CA CYS A 200 15.68 -5.92 -11.54
C CYS A 200 14.88 -4.83 -12.28
N ILE A 201 15.58 -4.00 -13.06
CA ILE A 201 14.98 -2.89 -13.78
C ILE A 201 13.92 -3.34 -14.80
N GLU A 202 14.11 -4.51 -15.37
CA GLU A 202 13.25 -5.11 -16.40
C GLU A 202 11.84 -5.37 -15.86
N TYR A 203 11.68 -5.64 -14.57
CA TYR A 203 10.37 -5.72 -13.93
C TYR A 203 9.57 -4.41 -14.09
N PHE A 204 10.23 -3.28 -13.87
CA PHE A 204 9.59 -1.95 -14.00
C PHE A 204 9.35 -1.57 -15.46
N GLN A 205 10.23 -2.02 -16.35
CA GLN A 205 10.04 -1.85 -17.80
C GLN A 205 8.84 -2.65 -18.31
N GLU A 206 8.60 -3.87 -17.80
CA GLU A 206 7.39 -4.63 -18.12
C GLU A 206 6.13 -3.96 -17.55
N ILE A 207 6.16 -3.37 -16.35
CA ILE A 207 5.04 -2.56 -15.84
C ILE A 207 4.69 -1.42 -16.80
N VAL A 208 5.69 -0.69 -17.28
CA VAL A 208 5.52 0.41 -18.23
C VAL A 208 4.98 -0.09 -19.58
N LYS A 209 5.46 -1.22 -20.05
CA LYS A 209 4.98 -1.86 -21.27
C LYS A 209 3.50 -2.25 -21.17
N GLU A 210 3.08 -2.88 -20.04
CA GLU A 210 1.67 -3.20 -19.78
C GLU A 210 0.81 -1.94 -19.69
N ALA A 211 1.31 -0.87 -19.03
CA ALA A 211 0.61 0.41 -18.97
C ALA A 211 0.42 1.02 -20.37
N ASN A 212 1.43 0.96 -21.23
CA ASN A 212 1.36 1.47 -22.59
C ASN A 212 0.45 0.61 -23.52
N GLN A 213 0.40 -0.72 -23.28
CA GLN A 213 -0.52 -1.61 -24.02
C GLN A 213 -2.00 -1.32 -23.73
N PHE A 214 -2.31 -0.74 -22.57
CA PHE A 214 -3.66 -0.28 -22.26
C PHE A 214 -4.08 0.90 -23.14
N GLU A 215 -3.11 1.57 -23.80
CA GLU A 215 -3.33 2.78 -24.63
C GLU A 215 -4.10 3.85 -23.82
N PRO A 216 -3.56 4.33 -22.70
CA PRO A 216 -4.25 5.27 -21.85
C PRO A 216 -4.33 6.66 -22.50
N ASP A 217 -5.43 7.36 -22.27
CA ASP A 217 -5.55 8.77 -22.60
C ASP A 217 -4.72 9.62 -21.62
N MET A 218 -4.65 9.20 -20.36
CA MET A 218 -3.89 9.84 -19.29
C MET A 218 -3.22 8.79 -18.42
N VAL A 219 -1.99 9.08 -17.96
CA VAL A 219 -1.31 8.28 -16.93
C VAL A 219 -1.14 9.13 -15.68
N VAL A 220 -1.40 8.55 -14.53
CA VAL A 220 -1.23 9.20 -13.22
C VAL A 220 -0.37 8.32 -12.30
N ILE A 221 0.60 8.94 -11.61
CA ILE A 221 1.46 8.29 -10.63
C ILE A 221 1.16 8.90 -9.27
N THR A 222 0.69 8.06 -8.33
CA THR A 222 0.20 8.54 -7.04
C THR A 222 1.18 8.29 -5.89
N GLY A 223 2.48 8.50 -6.14
CA GLY A 223 3.53 8.54 -5.12
C GLY A 223 4.26 7.21 -4.90
N ASP A 224 5.26 7.27 -4.01
CA ASP A 224 6.17 6.19 -3.64
C ASP A 224 6.87 5.56 -4.84
N LEU A 225 7.45 6.44 -5.66
CA LEU A 225 8.09 6.09 -6.90
C LEU A 225 9.49 5.50 -6.67
N ILE A 226 10.27 6.12 -5.78
CA ILE A 226 11.68 5.78 -5.61
C ILE A 226 12.10 5.72 -4.14
N ASP A 227 12.84 4.67 -3.78
CA ASP A 227 13.36 4.46 -2.44
C ASP A 227 14.86 4.74 -2.31
N GLU A 228 15.63 4.45 -3.35
CA GLU A 228 17.09 4.50 -3.31
C GLU A 228 17.66 5.37 -4.44
N ALA A 229 18.64 6.22 -4.10
CA ALA A 229 19.22 7.18 -5.05
C ALA A 229 19.90 6.53 -6.26
N ILE A 230 20.37 5.29 -6.14
CA ILE A 230 20.96 4.55 -7.25
C ILE A 230 19.96 4.33 -8.39
N CYS A 231 18.68 4.20 -8.06
CA CYS A 231 17.60 3.99 -9.03
C CYS A 231 17.18 5.26 -9.79
N LEU A 232 17.74 6.43 -9.46
CA LEU A 232 17.50 7.67 -10.22
C LEU A 232 17.92 7.55 -11.70
N SER A 233 18.89 6.70 -11.99
CA SER A 233 19.31 6.39 -13.37
C SER A 233 18.31 5.52 -14.14
N TRP A 234 17.36 4.91 -13.45
CA TRP A 234 16.36 4.03 -14.06
C TRP A 234 15.14 4.80 -14.59
N LEU A 235 14.93 6.05 -14.11
CA LEU A 235 13.72 6.83 -14.40
C LEU A 235 13.49 7.00 -15.92
N GLU A 236 14.55 7.30 -16.69
CA GLU A 236 14.44 7.51 -18.13
C GLU A 236 14.03 6.24 -18.88
N SER A 237 14.58 5.08 -18.50
CA SER A 237 14.31 3.79 -19.16
C SER A 237 13.08 3.06 -18.59
N THR A 238 12.44 3.61 -17.56
CA THR A 238 11.20 3.10 -16.97
C THR A 238 10.07 4.10 -17.16
N ILE A 239 9.76 4.94 -16.18
CA ILE A 239 8.63 5.87 -16.23
C ILE A 239 8.75 6.89 -17.37
N GLY A 240 9.96 7.22 -17.80
CA GLY A 240 10.19 8.07 -18.99
C GLY A 240 9.72 7.43 -20.30
N GLN A 241 9.38 6.15 -20.30
CA GLN A 241 8.82 5.44 -21.47
C GLN A 241 7.29 5.35 -21.42
N LEU A 242 6.63 5.92 -20.40
CA LEU A 242 5.17 5.98 -20.33
C LEU A 242 4.61 6.84 -21.47
N LYS A 243 3.51 6.39 -22.05
CA LYS A 243 2.84 7.07 -23.17
C LYS A 243 1.37 7.31 -22.81
N ALA A 244 0.92 8.54 -23.01
CA ALA A 244 -0.48 8.91 -22.88
C ALA A 244 -0.83 10.06 -23.83
N LYS A 245 -2.07 10.10 -24.34
CA LYS A 245 -2.52 11.12 -25.30
C LYS A 245 -2.49 12.52 -24.69
N TYR A 246 -2.87 12.64 -23.41
CA TYR A 246 -3.02 13.91 -22.73
C TYR A 246 -1.99 14.15 -21.61
N GLY A 247 -1.00 13.27 -21.47
CA GLY A 247 0.12 13.46 -20.57
C GLY A 247 0.22 12.47 -19.42
N VAL A 248 1.36 12.53 -18.73
CA VAL A 248 1.69 11.73 -17.57
C VAL A 248 1.88 12.66 -16.37
N PHE A 249 1.06 12.49 -15.35
CA PHE A 249 1.00 13.38 -14.18
C PHE A 249 1.43 12.63 -12.92
N TYR A 250 2.09 13.31 -11.99
CA TYR A 250 2.55 12.66 -10.78
C TYR A 250 2.44 13.53 -9.52
N VAL A 251 2.38 12.84 -8.40
CA VAL A 251 2.63 13.36 -7.04
C VAL A 251 3.69 12.49 -6.37
N LEU A 252 4.36 13.03 -5.35
CA LEU A 252 5.31 12.30 -4.53
C LEU A 252 4.61 11.70 -3.29
N GLY A 253 5.15 10.56 -2.82
CA GLY A 253 4.72 9.88 -1.61
C GLY A 253 5.74 9.97 -0.47
N ASN A 254 5.50 9.24 0.60
CA ASN A 254 6.36 9.28 1.80
C ASN A 254 7.74 8.64 1.59
N HIS A 255 7.87 7.68 0.70
CA HIS A 255 9.13 7.03 0.40
C HIS A 255 10.05 7.88 -0.47
N ASP A 256 9.49 8.70 -1.33
CA ASP A 256 10.26 9.64 -2.17
C ASP A 256 11.10 10.61 -1.31
N LYS A 257 10.71 10.86 -0.05
CA LYS A 257 11.52 11.61 0.95
C LYS A 257 12.84 10.94 1.34
N ARG A 258 13.07 9.70 0.91
CA ARG A 258 14.38 9.05 1.09
C ARG A 258 15.44 9.68 0.21
N ILE A 259 15.03 10.29 -0.89
CA ILE A 259 15.87 11.17 -1.70
C ILE A 259 15.86 12.53 -1.03
N SER A 260 16.99 12.92 -0.45
CA SER A 260 17.10 14.12 0.39
C SER A 260 16.92 15.44 -0.38
N ASP A 261 17.24 15.45 -1.67
CA ASP A 261 17.09 16.60 -2.56
C ASP A 261 15.81 16.49 -3.39
N GLU A 262 14.73 17.11 -2.89
CA GLU A 262 13.42 17.11 -3.55
C GLU A 262 13.48 17.81 -4.92
N ALA A 263 14.19 18.93 -5.02
CA ALA A 263 14.25 19.68 -6.26
C ALA A 263 14.96 18.88 -7.36
N MET A 264 16.04 18.20 -7.02
CA MET A 264 16.76 17.32 -7.94
C MET A 264 15.87 16.12 -8.35
N LEU A 265 15.12 15.52 -7.41
CA LEU A 265 14.21 14.41 -7.72
C LEU A 265 13.13 14.86 -8.71
N ARG A 266 12.43 15.97 -8.42
CA ARG A 266 11.40 16.52 -9.31
C ARG A 266 11.98 16.84 -10.68
N GLY A 267 13.12 17.54 -10.73
CA GLY A 267 13.78 17.87 -12.00
C GLY A 267 14.13 16.63 -12.84
N LYS A 268 14.52 15.51 -12.22
CA LYS A 268 14.78 14.25 -12.95
C LYS A 268 13.49 13.61 -13.47
N ILE A 269 12.41 13.62 -12.69
CA ILE A 269 11.12 13.08 -13.11
C ILE A 269 10.54 13.94 -14.25
N GLU A 270 10.62 15.25 -14.13
CA GLU A 270 10.15 16.20 -15.16
C GLU A 270 10.99 16.12 -16.44
N ALA A 271 12.30 15.86 -16.33
CA ALA A 271 13.16 15.61 -17.48
C ALA A 271 12.74 14.34 -18.27
N CYS A 272 12.03 13.42 -17.64
CA CYS A 272 11.40 12.28 -18.29
C CYS A 272 10.06 12.61 -18.97
N GLY A 273 9.62 13.87 -18.95
CA GLY A 273 8.38 14.32 -19.58
C GLY A 273 7.12 14.22 -18.69
N LEU A 274 7.28 13.93 -17.41
CA LEU A 274 6.16 13.88 -16.46
C LEU A 274 5.89 15.27 -15.88
N VAL A 275 4.63 15.53 -15.53
CA VAL A 275 4.15 16.81 -14.99
C VAL A 275 3.83 16.67 -13.51
N ALA A 276 4.51 17.47 -12.66
CA ALA A 276 4.15 17.58 -11.24
C ALA A 276 2.84 18.36 -11.09
N VAL A 277 1.87 17.78 -10.37
CA VAL A 277 0.55 18.44 -10.18
C VAL A 277 0.32 18.97 -8.77
N SER A 278 1.28 18.80 -7.86
CA SER A 278 1.19 19.35 -6.51
C SER A 278 1.32 20.87 -6.48
N GLY A 279 0.39 21.52 -5.78
CA GLY A 279 0.41 22.96 -5.55
C GLY A 279 0.01 23.81 -6.74
N ALA A 280 -0.52 23.21 -7.81
CA ALA A 280 -0.99 23.92 -8.99
C ALA A 280 -2.25 23.26 -9.57
N TRP A 281 -2.99 24.03 -10.36
CA TRP A 281 -4.07 23.54 -11.23
C TRP A 281 -3.52 23.35 -12.63
N HIS A 282 -3.65 22.15 -13.18
CA HIS A 282 -3.27 21.84 -14.55
C HIS A 282 -4.53 21.61 -15.37
N GLU A 283 -4.70 22.37 -16.43
CA GLU A 283 -5.84 22.27 -17.34
C GLU A 283 -5.46 21.39 -18.53
N VAL A 284 -6.33 20.46 -18.86
CA VAL A 284 -6.22 19.56 -20.02
C VAL A 284 -7.52 19.68 -20.83
N ASP A 285 -7.41 20.07 -22.08
CA ASP A 285 -8.54 20.09 -23.02
C ASP A 285 -8.67 18.72 -23.70
N VAL A 286 -9.84 18.11 -23.54
CA VAL A 286 -10.20 16.84 -24.18
C VAL A 286 -11.39 17.09 -25.08
N GLU A 287 -11.12 17.37 -26.33
CA GLU A 287 -12.15 17.60 -27.37
C GLU A 287 -13.18 18.70 -26.99
N GLY A 288 -12.67 19.75 -26.33
CA GLY A 288 -13.49 20.88 -25.87
C GLY A 288 -14.03 20.72 -24.44
N VAL A 289 -13.77 19.58 -23.77
CA VAL A 289 -14.09 19.35 -22.37
C VAL A 289 -12.87 19.70 -21.52
N LYS A 290 -13.04 20.57 -20.52
CA LYS A 290 -11.97 21.04 -19.66
C LYS A 290 -11.83 20.11 -18.44
N ILE A 291 -10.75 19.32 -18.42
CA ILE A 291 -10.32 18.55 -17.23
C ILE A 291 -9.32 19.37 -16.45
N VAL A 292 -9.52 19.47 -15.14
CA VAL A 292 -8.55 20.08 -14.23
C VAL A 292 -7.94 19.01 -13.33
N ILE A 293 -6.62 19.01 -13.21
CA ILE A 293 -5.86 18.07 -12.40
C ILE A 293 -5.07 18.82 -11.35
N THR A 294 -5.11 18.35 -10.11
CA THR A 294 -4.28 18.86 -9.03
C THR A 294 -3.74 17.72 -8.16
N GLY A 295 -2.77 18.05 -7.30
CA GLY A 295 -2.14 17.09 -6.41
C GLY A 295 -2.06 17.57 -4.96
N ASN A 296 -2.27 16.62 -4.03
CA ASN A 296 -2.06 16.85 -2.60
C ASN A 296 -1.11 15.78 -2.04
N GLU A 297 0.09 16.21 -1.65
CA GLU A 297 1.17 15.38 -1.12
C GLU A 297 1.29 15.46 0.41
N LEU A 298 0.30 16.04 1.09
CA LEU A 298 0.30 16.07 2.56
C LEU A 298 0.20 14.65 3.15
N PRO A 299 0.84 14.44 4.29
CA PRO A 299 1.57 15.39 5.15
C PRO A 299 3.07 15.52 4.83
N TRP A 300 3.57 14.89 3.78
CA TRP A 300 5.01 14.77 3.54
C TRP A 300 5.62 15.98 2.82
N TYR A 301 4.91 16.54 1.87
CA TYR A 301 5.32 17.72 1.10
C TYR A 301 4.23 18.78 1.17
N ARG A 302 4.60 20.04 1.12
CA ARG A 302 3.69 21.15 1.37
C ARG A 302 3.41 22.01 0.13
N ALA A 303 3.65 21.48 -1.05
CA ALA A 303 3.37 22.20 -2.29
C ALA A 303 1.89 22.64 -2.39
N VAL A 304 0.97 21.84 -1.84
CA VAL A 304 -0.47 22.14 -1.79
C VAL A 304 -0.81 23.46 -1.07
N ASP A 305 0.05 23.93 -0.16
CA ASP A 305 -0.13 25.21 0.53
C ASP A 305 -0.09 26.42 -0.44
N GLN A 306 0.40 26.23 -1.66
CA GLN A 306 0.44 27.24 -2.72
C GLN A 306 -0.81 27.24 -3.59
N LEU A 307 -1.68 26.24 -3.43
CA LEU A 307 -2.91 26.13 -4.22
C LEU A 307 -3.88 27.25 -3.82
N PRO A 308 -4.49 27.95 -4.78
CA PRO A 308 -5.55 28.91 -4.50
C PRO A 308 -6.70 28.27 -3.74
N PRO A 309 -7.42 29.02 -2.90
CA PRO A 309 -8.57 28.49 -2.16
C PRO A 309 -9.68 28.01 -3.12
N PRO A 310 -10.64 27.19 -2.62
CA PRO A 310 -11.66 26.55 -3.44
C PRO A 310 -12.53 27.51 -4.28
N ASP A 311 -12.72 28.74 -3.82
CA ASP A 311 -13.47 29.79 -4.52
C ASP A 311 -12.72 30.42 -5.70
N GLN A 312 -11.42 30.11 -5.84
CA GLN A 312 -10.57 30.53 -6.96
C GLN A 312 -10.14 29.35 -7.84
N GLN A 313 -10.79 28.21 -7.67
CA GLN A 313 -10.56 27.05 -8.53
C GLN A 313 -10.96 27.38 -9.98
N PRO A 314 -10.19 26.93 -10.99
CA PRO A 314 -10.58 27.07 -12.39
C PRO A 314 -11.93 26.38 -12.67
N GLU A 315 -12.73 26.98 -13.51
CA GLU A 315 -13.93 26.31 -14.02
C GLU A 315 -13.52 25.06 -14.80
N SER A 316 -14.16 23.94 -14.51
CA SER A 316 -13.88 22.67 -15.15
C SER A 316 -15.14 21.83 -15.27
N ASP A 317 -15.20 21.02 -16.33
CA ASP A 317 -16.24 20.02 -16.53
C ASP A 317 -15.96 18.78 -15.69
N PHE A 318 -14.69 18.48 -15.44
CA PHE A 318 -14.26 17.34 -14.64
C PHE A 318 -12.95 17.70 -13.88
N ALA A 319 -12.88 17.35 -12.61
CA ALA A 319 -11.71 17.66 -11.78
C ALA A 319 -11.13 16.40 -11.11
N ILE A 320 -9.81 16.23 -11.22
CA ILE A 320 -9.08 15.04 -10.72
C ILE A 320 -8.10 15.46 -9.63
N LEU A 321 -8.13 14.76 -8.49
CA LEU A 321 -7.11 14.84 -7.47
C LEU A 321 -6.18 13.62 -7.54
N LEU A 322 -4.88 13.86 -7.52
CA LEU A 322 -3.88 12.85 -7.20
C LEU A 322 -3.43 13.02 -5.75
N SER A 323 -3.48 11.95 -4.97
CA SER A 323 -2.97 11.95 -3.61
C SER A 323 -2.40 10.58 -3.26
N HIS A 324 -1.31 10.57 -2.51
CA HIS A 324 -0.75 9.34 -1.97
C HIS A 324 -1.39 8.94 -0.63
N SER A 325 -2.03 9.88 0.06
CA SER A 325 -2.65 9.62 1.36
C SER A 325 -4.17 9.65 1.30
N PRO A 326 -4.86 8.58 1.76
CA PRO A 326 -6.31 8.57 1.87
C PRO A 326 -6.86 9.58 2.89
N ASP A 327 -6.02 10.11 3.78
CA ASP A 327 -6.40 11.12 4.78
C ASP A 327 -6.77 12.47 4.12
N GLN A 328 -6.47 12.66 2.83
CA GLN A 328 -6.77 13.88 2.09
C GLN A 328 -8.19 13.91 1.48
N LEU A 329 -9.01 12.92 1.77
CA LEU A 329 -10.37 12.83 1.22
C LEU A 329 -11.29 14.01 1.65
N GLU A 330 -11.15 14.49 2.90
CA GLU A 330 -11.93 15.65 3.37
C GLU A 330 -11.51 16.92 2.64
N TRP A 331 -10.21 17.15 2.50
CA TRP A 331 -9.65 18.22 1.71
C TRP A 331 -10.18 18.21 0.26
N ALA A 332 -10.23 17.03 -0.36
CA ALA A 332 -10.75 16.85 -1.72
C ALA A 332 -12.24 17.25 -1.85
N ARG A 333 -13.03 16.99 -0.81
CA ARG A 333 -14.46 17.38 -0.77
C ARG A 333 -14.64 18.88 -0.68
N ASP A 334 -13.78 19.57 0.09
CA ASP A 334 -13.82 21.03 0.19
C ASP A 334 -13.57 21.69 -1.17
N TYR A 335 -12.69 21.08 -2.00
CA TYR A 335 -12.41 21.50 -3.35
C TYR A 335 -13.39 20.91 -4.41
N LYS A 336 -14.43 20.19 -4.01
CA LYS A 336 -15.48 19.62 -4.90
C LYS A 336 -14.91 18.84 -6.08
N LEU A 337 -13.86 18.05 -5.85
CA LEU A 337 -13.20 17.29 -6.90
C LEU A 337 -14.05 16.08 -7.33
N SER A 338 -14.11 15.82 -8.63
CA SER A 338 -14.98 14.81 -9.25
C SER A 338 -14.44 13.39 -9.07
N LEU A 339 -13.12 13.22 -9.17
CA LEU A 339 -12.43 11.93 -9.06
C LEU A 339 -11.18 12.07 -8.18
N ILE A 340 -11.00 11.12 -7.29
CA ILE A 340 -9.86 11.09 -6.37
C ILE A 340 -9.09 9.80 -6.61
N HIS A 341 -7.84 9.93 -7.04
CA HIS A 341 -6.89 8.84 -7.16
C HIS A 341 -5.93 8.84 -5.97
N ILE A 342 -5.94 7.75 -5.19
CA ILE A 342 -5.13 7.57 -3.98
C ILE A 342 -4.32 6.29 -4.13
#